data_79f190fa2543f751553a327f17856998
#
_entry.id   79f190fa2543f751553a327f17856998
#
_cell.length_a   1.000
_cell.length_b   1.000
_cell.length_c   1.000
_cell.angle_alpha   90.00
_cell.angle_beta   90.00
_cell.angle_gamma   90.00
#
_symmetry.space_group_name_H-M   'P 1'
#
loop_
_entity.id
_entity.type
_entity.pdbx_description
1 polymer ?
#
loop_
_entity_poly.entity_id
_entity_poly.type
_entity_poly.pdbx_seq_one_letter_code
_entity_poly.pdbx_strand_id
1 'polypeptide(L)'
;VKEPIRVLQVLGGTNLGGAESRVMDSYRHMDRDKIQFDFCVHTEERGFFDEEIERLGGHVYRVPRFRVVNWVSYRKAWKDFFREHPGYRAVHGHMTSTASIYLQVAKKAGVPLTIAHARSAGVDPGMKGRITRFLRRNLGKKADLCLTCSKLAGEAVFGEKMARAGLVHTVPNAIDAAAFAYREEIRDKMRLQLQIPQDAFVIGHVGRFGHMKNHTFLLDVFEQVNKKLPSSMLLLVGEGGLQDMIKEKAAALGMADKVIFTGNQADVSEYYQAMDFFVFPSVFEGLPGTVIEAQASGLRCLVSDSVTPEVLITELAQAEPLSLGAGAWAANVLERKEYVRNQMTQAIKAAGFDVSDQVKMLEKIYLQENCQ
;
A
#
# COMPACT_ATOMS: atom_id res chain seq x y z
N VAL A 1 -1.25 6.21 36.03
CA VAL A 1 -1.05 5.60 34.69
C VAL A 1 -0.05 6.50 33.97
N LYS A 2 1.05 5.95 33.44
CA LYS A 2 2.04 6.72 32.68
C LYS A 2 1.40 7.08 31.34
N GLU A 3 1.45 8.33 30.94
CA GLU A 3 0.92 8.76 29.63
C GLU A 3 1.65 8.01 28.50
N PRO A 4 0.95 7.62 27.42
CA PRO A 4 1.56 6.96 26.27
C PRO A 4 2.59 7.90 25.61
N ILE A 5 3.69 7.34 25.11
CA ILE A 5 4.59 8.11 24.26
C ILE A 5 3.89 8.48 22.95
N ARG A 6 4.16 9.67 22.43
CA ARG A 6 3.58 10.09 21.15
C ARG A 6 4.59 9.97 20.00
N VAL A 7 4.13 9.40 18.89
CA VAL A 7 4.89 9.23 17.65
C VAL A 7 4.19 9.97 16.53
N LEU A 8 4.90 10.88 15.88
CA LEU A 8 4.37 11.65 14.76
C LEU A 8 4.56 10.89 13.45
N GLN A 9 3.47 10.48 12.80
CA GLN A 9 3.46 9.88 11.47
C GLN A 9 3.35 11.00 10.41
N VAL A 10 4.30 11.08 9.48
CA VAL A 10 4.30 12.11 8.43
C VAL A 10 3.93 11.49 7.08
N LEU A 11 2.77 11.89 6.55
CA LEU A 11 2.15 11.38 5.32
C LEU A 11 1.80 12.51 4.34
N GLY A 12 1.42 12.14 3.12
CA GLY A 12 0.92 13.08 2.12
C GLY A 12 -0.49 13.59 2.44
N GLY A 13 -1.31 12.71 2.95
CA GLY A 13 -2.69 12.91 3.39
C GLY A 13 -3.12 11.74 4.26
N THR A 14 -4.43 11.67 4.55
CA THR A 14 -5.05 10.57 5.31
C THR A 14 -6.20 9.94 4.50
N ASN A 15 -6.10 9.97 3.18
CA ASN A 15 -7.07 9.32 2.30
C ASN A 15 -6.74 7.83 2.07
N LEU A 16 -7.64 7.12 1.41
CA LEU A 16 -7.43 5.73 1.03
C LEU A 16 -6.25 5.62 0.05
N GLY A 17 -5.14 5.12 0.54
CA GLY A 17 -3.89 4.94 -0.19
C GLY A 17 -3.06 3.82 0.42
N GLY A 18 -2.14 3.23 -0.36
CA GLY A 18 -1.39 2.06 0.08
C GLY A 18 -0.52 2.32 1.32
N ALA A 19 0.12 3.49 1.44
CA ALA A 19 0.92 3.83 2.61
C ALA A 19 0.05 4.19 3.82
N GLU A 20 -1.00 4.97 3.58
CA GLU A 20 -1.94 5.45 4.59
C GLU A 20 -2.67 4.27 5.24
N SER A 21 -3.21 3.35 4.45
CA SER A 21 -3.88 2.14 4.96
C SER A 21 -2.93 1.29 5.83
N ARG A 22 -1.67 1.08 5.38
CA ARG A 22 -0.68 0.30 6.18
C ARG A 22 -0.32 0.97 7.50
N VAL A 23 -0.26 2.31 7.55
CA VAL A 23 -0.04 3.04 8.81
C VAL A 23 -1.26 2.92 9.71
N MET A 24 -2.47 3.01 9.15
CA MET A 24 -3.71 2.82 9.91
C MET A 24 -3.87 1.39 10.42
N ASP A 25 -3.51 0.36 9.63
CA ASP A 25 -3.50 -1.02 10.11
C ASP A 25 -2.57 -1.18 11.31
N SER A 26 -1.37 -0.60 11.24
CA SER A 26 -0.45 -0.59 12.38
C SER A 26 -1.04 0.15 13.59
N TYR A 27 -1.73 1.28 13.36
CA TYR A 27 -2.32 2.08 14.45
C TYR A 27 -3.50 1.38 15.13
N ARG A 28 -4.34 0.68 14.38
CA ARG A 28 -5.46 -0.12 14.93
C ARG A 28 -4.97 -1.23 15.86
N HIS A 29 -3.81 -1.83 15.55
CA HIS A 29 -3.22 -2.95 16.30
C HIS A 29 -2.19 -2.52 17.34
N MET A 30 -1.80 -1.23 17.39
CA MET A 30 -0.85 -0.70 18.38
C MET A 30 -1.45 -0.70 19.78
N ASP A 31 -0.63 -1.05 20.80
CA ASP A 31 -0.98 -0.85 22.21
C ASP A 31 -1.00 0.67 22.52
N ARG A 32 -2.20 1.27 22.39
CA ARG A 32 -2.40 2.71 22.52
C ARG A 32 -2.24 3.22 23.96
N ASP A 33 -2.21 2.36 24.95
CA ASP A 33 -1.87 2.73 26.32
C ASP A 33 -0.37 2.98 26.50
N LYS A 34 0.46 2.45 25.58
CA LYS A 34 1.91 2.66 25.57
C LYS A 34 2.36 3.66 24.51
N ILE A 35 1.78 3.58 23.31
CA ILE A 35 2.21 4.35 22.13
C ILE A 35 1.01 4.91 21.41
N GLN A 36 0.96 6.22 21.30
CA GLN A 36 -0.10 6.94 20.61
C GLN A 36 0.45 7.60 19.35
N PHE A 37 -0.29 7.49 18.23
CA PHE A 37 0.08 8.15 16.99
C PHE A 37 -0.61 9.49 16.83
N ASP A 38 0.14 10.49 16.36
CA ASP A 38 -0.36 11.69 15.74
C ASP A 38 0.07 11.70 14.27
N PHE A 39 -0.68 12.41 13.45
CA PHE A 39 -0.47 12.48 12.02
C PHE A 39 -0.19 13.91 11.60
N CYS A 40 0.82 14.12 10.76
CA CYS A 40 1.09 15.40 10.13
C CYS A 40 1.05 15.22 8.61
N VAL A 41 0.12 15.92 7.95
CA VAL A 41 -0.17 15.78 6.54
C VAL A 41 0.08 17.05 5.75
N HIS A 42 0.29 16.92 4.43
CA HIS A 42 0.64 18.00 3.52
C HIS A 42 -0.55 18.44 2.65
N THR A 43 -1.76 18.38 3.20
CA THR A 43 -2.99 18.83 2.59
C THR A 43 -3.84 19.56 3.61
N GLU A 44 -4.63 20.54 3.19
CA GLU A 44 -5.60 21.24 4.04
C GLU A 44 -6.94 20.50 4.08
N GLU A 45 -7.19 19.62 3.10
CA GLU A 45 -8.42 18.85 3.01
C GLU A 45 -8.48 17.76 4.09
N ARG A 46 -9.68 17.56 4.63
CA ARG A 46 -9.96 16.45 5.54
C ARG A 46 -9.88 15.13 4.78
N GLY A 47 -9.12 14.19 5.29
CA GLY A 47 -8.94 12.87 4.68
C GLY A 47 -9.92 11.85 5.23
N PHE A 48 -10.00 10.71 4.54
CA PHE A 48 -10.89 9.60 4.89
C PHE A 48 -10.67 9.07 6.33
N PHE A 49 -9.40 8.96 6.75
CA PHE A 49 -9.04 8.40 8.07
C PHE A 49 -9.03 9.42 9.21
N ASP A 50 -9.26 10.72 8.97
CA ASP A 50 -9.15 11.76 10.02
C ASP A 50 -10.04 11.45 11.22
N GLU A 51 -11.31 11.12 10.97
CA GLU A 51 -12.29 10.84 12.03
C GLU A 51 -11.92 9.57 12.82
N GLU A 52 -11.42 8.55 12.14
CA GLU A 52 -10.95 7.34 12.80
C GLU A 52 -9.71 7.60 13.66
N ILE A 53 -8.76 8.40 13.16
CA ILE A 53 -7.56 8.80 13.90
C ILE A 53 -7.95 9.51 15.20
N GLU A 54 -8.87 10.49 15.09
CA GLU A 54 -9.38 11.25 16.24
C GLU A 54 -10.08 10.33 17.26
N ARG A 55 -10.92 9.40 16.79
CA ARG A 55 -11.60 8.41 17.64
C ARG A 55 -10.63 7.47 18.37
N LEU A 56 -9.51 7.14 17.73
CA LEU A 56 -8.46 6.31 18.32
C LEU A 56 -7.54 7.10 19.29
N GLY A 57 -7.76 8.43 19.48
CA GLY A 57 -7.02 9.29 20.40
C GLY A 57 -5.82 9.99 19.76
N GLY A 58 -5.64 9.91 18.47
CA GLY A 58 -4.63 10.64 17.69
C GLY A 58 -5.12 12.02 17.26
N HIS A 59 -4.18 12.86 16.81
CA HIS A 59 -4.46 14.16 16.22
C HIS A 59 -3.98 14.23 14.78
N VAL A 60 -4.69 15.00 13.95
CA VAL A 60 -4.28 15.26 12.56
C VAL A 60 -3.88 16.72 12.41
N TYR A 61 -2.59 16.95 12.22
CA TYR A 61 -2.01 18.26 11.96
C TYR A 61 -1.76 18.47 10.47
N ARG A 62 -1.81 19.72 10.05
CA ARG A 62 -1.64 20.09 8.65
C ARG A 62 -0.51 21.08 8.49
N VAL A 63 0.41 20.76 7.57
CA VAL A 63 1.51 21.64 7.17
C VAL A 63 1.39 21.93 5.67
N PRO A 64 1.85 23.11 5.21
CA PRO A 64 1.81 23.44 3.80
C PRO A 64 2.51 22.39 2.94
N ARG A 65 1.94 22.10 1.77
CA ARG A 65 2.59 21.22 0.79
C ARG A 65 3.91 21.86 0.33
N PHE A 66 4.97 21.06 0.30
CA PHE A 66 6.26 21.50 -0.22
C PHE A 66 6.18 21.84 -1.71
N ARG A 67 6.65 23.02 -2.02
CA ARG A 67 6.97 23.50 -3.38
C ARG A 67 8.39 24.09 -3.30
N VAL A 68 9.18 23.93 -4.36
CA VAL A 68 10.58 24.41 -4.34
C VAL A 68 10.65 25.92 -3.98
N VAL A 69 9.69 26.70 -4.47
CA VAL A 69 9.59 28.14 -4.23
C VAL A 69 9.24 28.50 -2.77
N ASN A 70 8.68 27.57 -2.00
CA ASN A 70 8.30 27.83 -0.59
C ASN A 70 9.24 27.15 0.43
N TRP A 71 10.48 26.87 0.05
CA TRP A 71 11.46 26.18 0.89
C TRP A 71 11.58 26.81 2.31
N VAL A 72 11.71 28.13 2.38
CA VAL A 72 11.90 28.85 3.64
C VAL A 72 10.65 28.77 4.51
N SER A 73 9.48 29.05 3.95
CA SER A 73 8.22 29.01 4.70
C SER A 73 7.82 27.58 5.08
N TYR A 74 8.08 26.58 4.24
CA TYR A 74 7.89 25.18 4.58
C TYR A 74 8.75 24.75 5.78
N ARG A 75 10.03 25.12 5.76
CA ARG A 75 10.92 24.83 6.90
C ARG A 75 10.52 25.59 8.16
N LYS A 76 10.01 26.84 8.01
CA LYS A 76 9.48 27.62 9.13
C LYS A 76 8.25 26.94 9.73
N ALA A 77 7.30 26.48 8.91
CA ALA A 77 6.10 25.78 9.36
C ALA A 77 6.46 24.55 10.24
N TRP A 78 7.46 23.75 9.83
CA TRP A 78 7.93 22.63 10.65
C TRP A 78 8.60 23.06 11.97
N LYS A 79 9.32 24.21 11.97
CA LYS A 79 9.91 24.74 13.21
C LYS A 79 8.82 25.23 14.17
N ASP A 80 7.83 25.93 13.64
CA ASP A 80 6.70 26.43 14.43
C ASP A 80 5.91 25.24 14.97
N PHE A 81 5.63 24.22 14.17
CA PHE A 81 4.97 22.99 14.59
C PHE A 81 5.66 22.34 15.80
N PHE A 82 6.96 22.07 15.73
CA PHE A 82 7.66 21.41 16.85
C PHE A 82 7.83 22.30 18.07
N ARG A 83 7.77 23.61 17.92
CA ARG A 83 7.72 24.55 19.06
C ARG A 83 6.38 24.51 19.77
N GLU A 84 5.28 24.40 19.00
CA GLU A 84 3.90 24.37 19.50
C GLU A 84 3.51 22.98 20.02
N HIS A 85 4.10 21.94 19.48
CA HIS A 85 3.84 20.53 19.83
C HIS A 85 5.16 19.82 20.23
N PRO A 86 5.72 20.10 21.41
CA PRO A 86 6.93 19.44 21.90
C PRO A 86 6.62 18.04 22.43
N GLY A 87 7.67 17.25 22.70
CA GLY A 87 7.55 15.99 23.45
C GLY A 87 7.33 14.74 22.62
N TYR A 88 7.35 14.82 21.28
CA TYR A 88 7.33 13.60 20.46
C TYR A 88 8.53 12.71 20.73
N ARG A 89 8.26 11.41 20.99
CA ARG A 89 9.29 10.38 21.15
C ARG A 89 9.98 10.06 19.83
N ALA A 90 9.21 10.03 18.74
CA ALA A 90 9.72 9.77 17.41
C ALA A 90 8.95 10.55 16.33
N VAL A 91 9.63 10.84 15.23
CA VAL A 91 9.01 11.28 13.96
C VAL A 91 9.26 10.22 12.92
N HIS A 92 8.19 9.58 12.46
CA HIS A 92 8.22 8.51 11.45
C HIS A 92 7.74 9.06 10.11
N GLY A 93 8.69 9.31 9.22
CA GLY A 93 8.45 9.94 7.93
C GLY A 93 8.25 8.95 6.80
N HIS A 94 7.04 8.89 6.24
CA HIS A 94 6.70 8.08 5.07
C HIS A 94 6.86 8.86 3.76
N MET A 95 6.86 10.19 3.81
CA MET A 95 7.11 11.07 2.67
C MET A 95 8.61 11.30 2.45
N THR A 96 9.30 10.33 1.87
CA THR A 96 10.76 10.41 1.63
C THR A 96 11.19 11.54 0.70
N SER A 97 10.27 12.10 -0.10
CA SER A 97 10.54 13.23 -1.00
C SER A 97 10.95 14.52 -0.26
N THR A 98 10.46 14.74 0.96
CA THR A 98 10.75 15.92 1.79
C THR A 98 11.34 15.58 3.15
N ALA A 99 11.53 14.29 3.43
CA ALA A 99 12.03 13.80 4.73
C ALA A 99 13.35 14.44 5.16
N SER A 100 14.23 14.71 4.21
CA SER A 100 15.50 15.39 4.49
C SER A 100 15.35 16.80 5.06
N ILE A 101 14.17 17.41 4.96
CA ILE A 101 13.88 18.75 5.51
C ILE A 101 13.26 18.59 6.88
N TYR A 102 12.10 17.93 7.00
CA TYR A 102 11.35 17.88 8.25
C TYR A 102 12.03 17.02 9.32
N LEU A 103 12.69 15.92 8.97
CA LEU A 103 13.45 15.13 9.96
C LEU A 103 14.62 15.90 10.57
N GLN A 104 15.31 16.73 9.76
CA GLN A 104 16.36 17.59 10.31
C GLN A 104 15.80 18.68 11.23
N VAL A 105 14.60 19.20 10.94
CA VAL A 105 13.95 20.17 11.84
C VAL A 105 13.52 19.47 13.13
N ALA A 106 12.92 18.28 13.05
CA ALA A 106 12.57 17.46 14.21
C ALA A 106 13.77 17.18 15.12
N LYS A 107 14.89 16.74 14.53
CA LYS A 107 16.13 16.46 15.26
C LYS A 107 16.68 17.70 15.98
N LYS A 108 16.63 18.88 15.32
CA LYS A 108 17.04 20.15 15.93
C LYS A 108 16.08 20.63 17.01
N ALA A 109 14.83 20.20 16.97
CA ALA A 109 13.83 20.46 17.99
C ALA A 109 13.93 19.51 19.20
N GLY A 110 14.90 18.56 19.17
CA GLY A 110 15.14 17.63 20.28
C GLY A 110 14.33 16.34 20.22
N VAL A 111 13.71 16.01 19.08
CA VAL A 111 13.05 14.70 18.91
C VAL A 111 14.09 13.58 18.99
N PRO A 112 13.95 12.60 19.92
CA PRO A 112 14.98 11.60 20.18
C PRO A 112 15.21 10.60 19.03
N LEU A 113 14.19 10.33 18.19
CA LEU A 113 14.27 9.36 17.12
C LEU A 113 13.62 9.89 15.83
N THR A 114 14.40 9.97 14.76
CA THR A 114 13.90 10.34 13.43
C THR A 114 14.02 9.15 12.48
N ILE A 115 12.90 8.76 11.85
CA ILE A 115 12.79 7.58 11.00
C ILE A 115 12.42 8.01 9.58
N ALA A 116 13.18 7.57 8.59
CA ALA A 116 12.81 7.68 7.18
C ALA A 116 12.37 6.31 6.67
N HIS A 117 11.11 6.17 6.22
CA HIS A 117 10.55 4.91 5.76
C HIS A 117 10.22 4.96 4.26
N ALA A 118 10.92 4.18 3.47
CA ALA A 118 10.67 4.02 2.04
C ALA A 118 9.52 3.03 1.80
N ARG A 119 8.33 3.55 1.48
CA ARG A 119 7.12 2.76 1.19
C ARG A 119 6.96 2.36 -0.27
N SER A 120 7.77 2.94 -1.17
CA SER A 120 7.78 2.62 -2.59
C SER A 120 9.14 2.94 -3.23
N ALA A 121 9.46 2.25 -4.31
CA ALA A 121 10.64 2.52 -5.13
C ALA A 121 10.40 3.65 -6.16
N GLY A 122 9.15 4.00 -6.43
CA GLY A 122 8.78 4.92 -7.50
C GLY A 122 9.22 6.36 -7.26
N VAL A 123 9.58 7.02 -8.36
CA VAL A 123 9.82 8.45 -8.43
C VAL A 123 9.11 8.96 -9.69
N ASP A 124 8.34 10.03 -9.56
CA ASP A 124 7.68 10.67 -10.70
C ASP A 124 8.68 10.97 -11.82
N PRO A 125 8.29 10.83 -13.09
CA PRO A 125 9.14 11.23 -14.22
C PRO A 125 9.32 12.75 -14.26
N GLY A 126 10.32 13.21 -14.99
CA GLY A 126 10.56 14.63 -15.27
C GLY A 126 11.17 15.42 -14.10
N MET A 127 10.89 16.73 -14.05
CA MET A 127 11.51 17.67 -13.12
C MET A 127 11.21 17.35 -11.66
N LYS A 128 9.98 16.93 -11.33
CA LYS A 128 9.61 16.52 -9.96
C LYS A 128 10.49 15.37 -9.46
N GLY A 129 10.72 14.36 -10.29
CA GLY A 129 11.57 13.23 -9.93
C GLY A 129 13.02 13.63 -9.73
N ARG A 130 13.54 14.58 -10.53
CA ARG A 130 14.90 15.12 -10.36
C ARG A 130 15.03 15.83 -9.00
N ILE A 131 14.05 16.65 -8.63
CA ILE A 131 14.01 17.33 -7.34
C ILE A 131 13.91 16.31 -6.20
N THR A 132 13.03 15.32 -6.33
CA THR A 132 12.89 14.25 -5.32
C THR A 132 14.20 13.50 -5.12
N ARG A 133 14.91 13.11 -6.19
CA ARG A 133 16.23 12.46 -6.10
C ARG A 133 17.26 13.36 -5.42
N PHE A 134 17.26 14.66 -5.73
CA PHE A 134 18.14 15.62 -5.07
C PHE A 134 17.85 15.73 -3.56
N LEU A 135 16.57 15.83 -3.17
CA LEU A 135 16.15 15.91 -1.77
C LEU A 135 16.44 14.61 -0.99
N ARG A 136 16.31 13.45 -1.64
CA ARG A 136 16.66 12.15 -1.06
C ARG A 136 18.18 11.96 -0.89
N ARG A 137 18.98 12.72 -1.62
CA ARG A 137 20.45 12.62 -1.51
C ARG A 137 20.89 12.76 -0.05
N ASN A 138 21.61 11.77 0.45
CA ASN A 138 22.05 11.67 1.85
C ASN A 138 20.90 11.57 2.88
N LEU A 139 19.66 11.22 2.49
CA LEU A 139 18.55 11.05 3.44
C LEU A 139 18.93 10.05 4.55
N GLY A 140 19.56 8.95 4.20
CA GLY A 140 20.00 7.94 5.15
C GLY A 140 21.03 8.42 6.19
N LYS A 141 21.75 9.54 5.93
CA LYS A 141 22.63 10.18 6.92
C LYS A 141 21.91 11.21 7.79
N LYS A 142 20.70 11.58 7.42
CA LYS A 142 19.91 12.62 8.08
C LYS A 142 18.88 12.06 9.05
N ALA A 143 18.38 10.85 8.79
CA ALA A 143 17.54 10.09 9.70
C ALA A 143 18.42 9.28 10.67
N ASP A 144 17.91 8.99 11.86
CA ASP A 144 18.57 8.11 12.82
C ASP A 144 18.34 6.64 12.44
N LEU A 145 17.17 6.33 11.84
CA LEU A 145 16.82 5.00 11.37
C LEU A 145 16.25 5.06 9.96
N CYS A 146 16.69 4.13 9.10
CA CYS A 146 16.17 3.96 7.74
C CYS A 146 15.38 2.67 7.64
N LEU A 147 14.10 2.77 7.32
CA LEU A 147 13.19 1.65 7.11
C LEU A 147 12.77 1.56 5.64
N THR A 148 12.50 0.35 5.17
CA THR A 148 11.99 0.10 3.83
C THR A 148 10.95 -1.02 3.81
N CYS A 149 9.98 -0.96 2.89
CA CYS A 149 9.01 -2.04 2.71
C CYS A 149 9.54 -3.19 1.85
N SER A 150 10.60 -2.97 1.05
CA SER A 150 11.22 -3.97 0.18
C SER A 150 12.66 -3.59 -0.13
N LYS A 151 13.47 -4.56 -0.55
CA LYS A 151 14.85 -4.33 -0.98
C LYS A 151 14.92 -3.27 -2.09
N LEU A 152 14.06 -3.40 -3.11
CA LEU A 152 13.99 -2.47 -4.23
C LEU A 152 13.70 -1.02 -3.78
N ALA A 153 12.76 -0.83 -2.85
CA ALA A 153 12.43 0.50 -2.31
C ALA A 153 13.59 1.08 -1.49
N GLY A 154 14.27 0.24 -0.72
CA GLY A 154 15.45 0.63 0.06
C GLY A 154 16.60 1.12 -0.82
N GLU A 155 16.94 0.35 -1.85
CA GLU A 155 17.98 0.71 -2.83
C GLU A 155 17.63 2.00 -3.59
N ALA A 156 16.38 2.15 -4.03
CA ALA A 156 15.91 3.32 -4.76
C ALA A 156 15.93 4.62 -3.94
N VAL A 157 15.67 4.54 -2.63
CA VAL A 157 15.55 5.71 -1.76
C VAL A 157 16.84 6.05 -1.05
N PHE A 158 17.55 5.04 -0.50
CA PHE A 158 18.73 5.24 0.33
C PHE A 158 20.05 4.92 -0.40
N GLY A 159 19.94 4.26 -1.57
CA GLY A 159 21.06 3.85 -2.40
C GLY A 159 21.58 2.45 -2.05
N GLU A 160 22.05 1.72 -3.07
CA GLU A 160 22.55 0.34 -2.93
C GLU A 160 23.63 0.18 -1.87
N LYS A 161 24.52 1.17 -1.72
CA LYS A 161 25.62 1.11 -0.74
C LYS A 161 25.11 0.99 0.69
N MET A 162 24.08 1.75 1.06
CA MET A 162 23.49 1.68 2.40
C MET A 162 22.69 0.39 2.60
N ALA A 163 21.92 -0.01 1.58
CA ALA A 163 21.16 -1.25 1.62
C ALA A 163 22.07 -2.47 1.79
N ARG A 164 23.16 -2.57 1.01
CA ARG A 164 24.14 -3.67 1.13
C ARG A 164 24.94 -3.65 2.45
N ALA A 165 25.10 -2.48 3.06
CA ALA A 165 25.78 -2.35 4.35
C ALA A 165 24.89 -2.71 5.56
N GLY A 166 23.63 -3.14 5.35
CA GLY A 166 22.71 -3.48 6.42
C GLY A 166 22.18 -2.28 7.22
N LEU A 167 22.35 -1.05 6.69
CA LEU A 167 21.92 0.19 7.34
C LEU A 167 20.46 0.58 7.04
N VAL A 168 19.78 -0.24 6.26
CA VAL A 168 18.36 -0.07 5.91
C VAL A 168 17.62 -1.33 6.35
N HIS A 169 16.70 -1.18 7.30
CA HIS A 169 15.97 -2.30 7.88
C HIS A 169 14.63 -2.50 7.17
N THR A 170 14.33 -3.74 6.81
CA THR A 170 13.07 -4.06 6.15
C THR A 170 11.95 -4.17 7.17
N VAL A 171 10.90 -3.39 6.95
CA VAL A 171 9.60 -3.47 7.61
C VAL A 171 8.57 -3.57 6.50
N PRO A 172 8.11 -4.78 6.16
CA PRO A 172 7.25 -5.00 5.00
C PRO A 172 5.91 -4.26 5.15
N ASN A 173 5.20 -4.09 4.05
CA ASN A 173 3.83 -3.57 4.07
C ASN A 173 2.87 -4.68 4.54
N ALA A 174 2.88 -4.97 5.84
CA ALA A 174 2.06 -6.01 6.44
C ALA A 174 0.57 -5.66 6.42
N ILE A 175 -0.26 -6.68 6.47
CA ILE A 175 -1.72 -6.62 6.45
C ILE A 175 -2.30 -7.32 7.69
N ASP A 176 -3.55 -7.05 8.02
CA ASP A 176 -4.31 -7.90 8.93
C ASP A 176 -4.72 -9.18 8.19
N ALA A 177 -3.86 -10.19 8.23
CA ALA A 177 -4.09 -11.44 7.50
C ALA A 177 -5.39 -12.15 7.93
N ALA A 178 -5.86 -11.96 9.15
CA ALA A 178 -7.11 -12.54 9.64
C ALA A 178 -8.34 -11.85 9.02
N ALA A 179 -8.28 -10.54 8.79
CA ALA A 179 -9.38 -9.80 8.15
C ALA A 179 -9.60 -10.24 6.70
N PHE A 180 -8.53 -10.67 6.01
CA PHE A 180 -8.60 -11.14 4.63
C PHE A 180 -8.89 -12.66 4.50
N ALA A 181 -8.90 -13.40 5.59
CA ALA A 181 -9.11 -14.85 5.56
C ALA A 181 -10.41 -15.22 4.83
N TYR A 182 -10.36 -16.24 3.96
CA TYR A 182 -11.52 -16.65 3.15
C TYR A 182 -12.69 -17.09 4.01
N ARG A 183 -13.90 -16.58 3.69
CA ARG A 183 -15.19 -16.91 4.32
C ARG A 183 -16.26 -17.04 3.25
N GLU A 184 -16.81 -18.24 3.10
CA GLU A 184 -17.78 -18.55 2.06
C GLU A 184 -19.07 -17.74 2.22
N GLU A 185 -19.55 -17.54 3.43
CA GLU A 185 -20.74 -16.74 3.71
C GLU A 185 -20.58 -15.26 3.30
N ILE A 186 -19.36 -14.71 3.38
CA ILE A 186 -19.09 -13.34 2.90
C ILE A 186 -19.03 -13.32 1.38
N ARG A 187 -18.42 -14.34 0.76
CA ARG A 187 -18.44 -14.50 -0.70
C ARG A 187 -19.87 -14.46 -1.25
N ASP A 188 -20.75 -15.28 -0.69
CA ASP A 188 -22.11 -15.39 -1.17
C ASP A 188 -22.89 -14.08 -0.96
N LYS A 189 -22.75 -13.45 0.20
CA LYS A 189 -23.32 -12.12 0.50
C LYS A 189 -22.83 -11.07 -0.49
N MET A 190 -21.52 -10.98 -0.73
CA MET A 190 -20.94 -9.98 -1.62
C MET A 190 -21.33 -10.20 -3.08
N ARG A 191 -21.39 -11.44 -3.54
CA ARG A 191 -21.88 -11.75 -4.89
C ARG A 191 -23.34 -11.35 -5.06
N LEU A 192 -24.19 -11.62 -4.09
CA LEU A 192 -25.58 -11.16 -4.11
C LEU A 192 -25.67 -9.64 -4.18
N GLN A 193 -24.91 -8.93 -3.34
CA GLN A 193 -24.88 -7.46 -3.30
C GLN A 193 -24.39 -6.85 -4.62
N LEU A 194 -23.41 -7.45 -5.26
CA LEU A 194 -22.82 -7.03 -6.52
C LEU A 194 -23.57 -7.57 -7.76
N GLN A 195 -24.66 -8.33 -7.54
CA GLN A 195 -25.44 -8.99 -8.60
C GLN A 195 -24.60 -9.94 -9.47
N ILE A 196 -23.61 -10.61 -8.87
CA ILE A 196 -22.78 -11.61 -9.51
C ILE A 196 -23.46 -12.99 -9.37
N PRO A 197 -23.68 -13.74 -10.46
CA PRO A 197 -24.16 -15.11 -10.38
C PRO A 197 -23.21 -15.97 -9.53
N GLN A 198 -23.78 -16.89 -8.73
CA GLN A 198 -22.96 -17.70 -7.81
C GLN A 198 -21.99 -18.65 -8.55
N ASP A 199 -22.33 -19.07 -9.76
CA ASP A 199 -21.56 -19.94 -10.66
C ASP A 199 -20.63 -19.17 -11.61
N ALA A 200 -20.66 -17.82 -11.61
CA ALA A 200 -19.77 -17.01 -12.43
C ALA A 200 -18.31 -17.14 -11.96
N PHE A 201 -17.39 -17.24 -12.92
CA PHE A 201 -15.95 -17.14 -12.63
C PHE A 201 -15.54 -15.66 -12.58
N VAL A 202 -15.12 -15.18 -11.43
CA VAL A 202 -14.83 -13.75 -11.18
C VAL A 202 -13.33 -13.51 -11.16
N ILE A 203 -12.83 -12.80 -12.17
CA ILE A 203 -11.49 -12.23 -12.15
C ILE A 203 -11.55 -10.90 -11.38
N GLY A 204 -10.65 -10.70 -10.43
CA GLY A 204 -10.57 -9.49 -9.61
C GLY A 204 -9.30 -8.69 -9.81
N HIS A 205 -9.41 -7.38 -9.58
CA HIS A 205 -8.29 -6.46 -9.46
C HIS A 205 -8.61 -5.35 -8.45
N VAL A 206 -7.67 -5.04 -7.58
CA VAL A 206 -7.77 -3.93 -6.62
C VAL A 206 -6.63 -2.96 -6.86
N GLY A 207 -6.98 -1.71 -7.17
CA GLY A 207 -5.96 -0.69 -7.42
C GLY A 207 -6.48 0.57 -8.08
N ARG A 208 -5.70 1.65 -7.93
CA ARG A 208 -6.02 2.95 -8.52
C ARG A 208 -6.00 2.88 -10.05
N PHE A 209 -7.02 3.43 -10.72
CA PHE A 209 -7.06 3.54 -12.18
C PHE A 209 -6.03 4.55 -12.69
N GLY A 210 -4.84 4.04 -12.94
CA GLY A 210 -3.68 4.79 -13.43
C GLY A 210 -2.80 3.91 -14.33
N HIS A 211 -1.89 4.53 -15.07
CA HIS A 211 -1.02 3.85 -16.05
C HIS A 211 -0.23 2.68 -15.44
N MET A 212 0.20 2.81 -14.18
CA MET A 212 1.00 1.78 -13.52
C MET A 212 0.25 0.46 -13.32
N LYS A 213 -1.06 0.51 -13.07
CA LYS A 213 -1.89 -0.70 -12.82
C LYS A 213 -2.33 -1.41 -14.10
N ASN A 214 -2.20 -0.77 -15.26
CA ASN A 214 -2.39 -1.36 -16.57
C ASN A 214 -3.75 -2.04 -16.79
N HIS A 215 -4.82 -1.36 -16.36
CA HIS A 215 -6.20 -1.87 -16.54
C HIS A 215 -6.57 -2.12 -18.01
N THR A 216 -5.90 -1.42 -18.94
CA THR A 216 -6.09 -1.64 -20.38
C THR A 216 -5.71 -3.06 -20.77
N PHE A 217 -4.53 -3.54 -20.34
CA PHE A 217 -4.09 -4.91 -20.58
C PHE A 217 -4.97 -5.92 -19.82
N LEU A 218 -5.41 -5.58 -18.61
CA LEU A 218 -6.33 -6.44 -17.85
C LEU A 218 -7.64 -6.69 -18.60
N LEU A 219 -8.22 -5.66 -19.25
CA LEU A 219 -9.39 -5.83 -20.10
C LEU A 219 -9.10 -6.74 -21.31
N ASP A 220 -7.91 -6.63 -21.93
CA ASP A 220 -7.52 -7.50 -23.03
C ASP A 220 -7.40 -8.95 -22.57
N VAL A 221 -6.84 -9.20 -21.37
CA VAL A 221 -6.81 -10.55 -20.75
C VAL A 221 -8.23 -11.05 -20.49
N PHE A 222 -9.07 -10.21 -19.89
CA PHE A 222 -10.46 -10.59 -19.58
C PHE A 222 -11.27 -10.89 -20.84
N GLU A 223 -11.10 -10.14 -21.92
CA GLU A 223 -11.73 -10.44 -23.20
C GLU A 223 -11.41 -11.83 -23.70
N GLN A 224 -10.13 -12.24 -23.63
CA GLN A 224 -9.71 -13.59 -24.07
C GLN A 224 -10.26 -14.69 -23.16
N VAL A 225 -10.38 -14.42 -21.83
CA VAL A 225 -11.03 -15.35 -20.90
C VAL A 225 -12.52 -15.44 -21.19
N ASN A 226 -13.22 -14.31 -21.36
CA ASN A 226 -14.66 -14.28 -21.57
C ASN A 226 -15.09 -14.97 -22.89
N LYS A 227 -14.27 -14.89 -23.94
CA LYS A 227 -14.49 -15.65 -25.19
C LYS A 227 -14.55 -17.17 -24.96
N LYS A 228 -13.80 -17.70 -24.00
CA LYS A 228 -13.74 -19.14 -23.67
C LYS A 228 -14.67 -19.53 -22.52
N LEU A 229 -14.99 -18.59 -21.66
CA LEU A 229 -15.85 -18.75 -20.48
C LEU A 229 -16.85 -17.58 -20.40
N PRO A 230 -17.96 -17.63 -21.17
CA PRO A 230 -18.92 -16.52 -21.27
C PRO A 230 -19.62 -16.13 -19.95
N SER A 231 -19.64 -17.02 -18.96
CA SER A 231 -20.14 -16.73 -17.60
C SER A 231 -19.13 -15.95 -16.73
N SER A 232 -17.93 -15.67 -17.23
CA SER A 232 -16.94 -14.92 -16.45
C SER A 232 -17.31 -13.45 -16.28
N MET A 233 -16.88 -12.87 -15.17
CA MET A 233 -17.03 -11.45 -14.83
C MET A 233 -15.70 -10.86 -14.37
N LEU A 234 -15.55 -9.54 -14.50
CA LEU A 234 -14.40 -8.79 -14.04
C LEU A 234 -14.83 -7.81 -12.94
N LEU A 235 -14.24 -7.93 -11.75
CA LEU A 235 -14.50 -7.07 -10.61
C LEU A 235 -13.31 -6.12 -10.38
N LEU A 236 -13.53 -4.83 -10.57
CA LEU A 236 -12.54 -3.77 -10.46
C LEU A 236 -12.85 -2.88 -9.25
N VAL A 237 -11.96 -2.90 -8.24
CA VAL A 237 -12.10 -2.12 -7.00
C VAL A 237 -11.08 -1.00 -7.00
N GLY A 238 -11.54 0.24 -6.87
CA GLY A 238 -10.73 1.45 -6.85
C GLY A 238 -11.25 2.54 -7.77
N GLU A 239 -10.59 3.67 -7.76
CA GLU A 239 -10.86 4.85 -8.58
C GLU A 239 -9.59 5.43 -9.17
N GLY A 240 -9.73 6.33 -10.13
CA GLY A 240 -8.61 7.07 -10.69
C GLY A 240 -8.89 7.69 -12.05
N GLY A 241 -7.96 8.53 -12.51
CA GLY A 241 -8.16 9.37 -13.70
C GLY A 241 -8.31 8.62 -15.03
N LEU A 242 -8.07 7.30 -15.07
CA LEU A 242 -8.26 6.50 -16.28
C LEU A 242 -9.57 5.68 -16.27
N GLN A 243 -10.41 5.82 -15.24
CA GLN A 243 -11.60 4.98 -15.08
C GLN A 243 -12.57 5.10 -16.26
N ASP A 244 -12.83 6.32 -16.75
CA ASP A 244 -13.78 6.54 -17.86
C ASP A 244 -13.25 5.90 -19.15
N MET A 245 -11.96 6.06 -19.45
CA MET A 245 -11.31 5.38 -20.58
C MET A 245 -11.43 3.85 -20.50
N ILE A 246 -11.33 3.28 -19.31
CA ILE A 246 -11.48 1.84 -19.11
C ILE A 246 -12.94 1.39 -19.29
N LYS A 247 -13.93 2.18 -18.84
CA LYS A 247 -15.36 1.95 -19.11
C LYS A 247 -15.68 2.00 -20.60
N GLU A 248 -15.16 3.01 -21.29
CA GLU A 248 -15.31 3.14 -22.75
C GLU A 248 -14.71 1.95 -23.50
N LYS A 249 -13.52 1.49 -23.09
CA LYS A 249 -12.90 0.30 -23.69
C LYS A 249 -13.74 -0.96 -23.42
N ALA A 250 -14.24 -1.16 -22.21
CA ALA A 250 -15.11 -2.29 -21.88
C ALA A 250 -16.38 -2.30 -22.75
N ALA A 251 -17.00 -1.12 -22.94
CA ALA A 251 -18.16 -0.98 -23.82
C ALA A 251 -17.84 -1.26 -25.30
N ALA A 252 -16.71 -0.75 -25.79
CA ALA A 252 -16.26 -1.01 -27.18
C ALA A 252 -15.97 -2.49 -27.44
N LEU A 253 -15.57 -3.25 -26.43
CA LEU A 253 -15.38 -4.72 -26.49
C LEU A 253 -16.69 -5.50 -26.27
N GLY A 254 -17.83 -4.82 -26.07
CA GLY A 254 -19.13 -5.46 -25.81
C GLY A 254 -19.22 -6.15 -24.44
N MET A 255 -18.43 -5.71 -23.47
CA MET A 255 -18.32 -6.32 -22.13
C MET A 255 -18.81 -5.40 -20.99
N ALA A 256 -19.56 -4.34 -21.30
CA ALA A 256 -19.99 -3.37 -20.29
C ALA A 256 -20.80 -4.02 -19.15
N ASP A 257 -21.60 -5.03 -19.45
CA ASP A 257 -22.41 -5.82 -18.50
C ASP A 257 -21.59 -6.91 -17.75
N LYS A 258 -20.35 -7.15 -18.14
CA LYS A 258 -19.45 -8.16 -17.56
C LYS A 258 -18.39 -7.53 -16.62
N VAL A 259 -18.27 -6.21 -16.61
CA VAL A 259 -17.25 -5.48 -15.81
C VAL A 259 -17.92 -4.66 -14.73
N ILE A 260 -17.63 -4.98 -13.48
CA ILE A 260 -18.16 -4.30 -12.31
C ILE A 260 -17.12 -3.30 -11.79
N PHE A 261 -17.52 -2.04 -11.66
CA PHE A 261 -16.72 -0.96 -11.09
C PHE A 261 -17.31 -0.56 -9.74
N THR A 262 -16.59 -0.77 -8.66
CA THR A 262 -17.11 -0.51 -7.30
C THR A 262 -16.73 0.87 -6.75
N GLY A 263 -15.80 1.58 -7.40
CA GLY A 263 -15.20 2.78 -6.82
C GLY A 263 -14.23 2.46 -5.68
N ASN A 264 -13.81 3.49 -4.95
CA ASN A 264 -13.01 3.33 -3.74
C ASN A 264 -13.83 2.69 -2.62
N GLN A 265 -13.25 1.72 -1.94
CA GLN A 265 -13.86 1.02 -0.82
C GLN A 265 -13.00 1.18 0.44
N ALA A 266 -13.66 1.43 1.56
CA ALA A 266 -13.02 1.56 2.86
C ALA A 266 -12.45 0.22 3.35
N ASP A 267 -13.23 -0.83 3.18
CA ASP A 267 -12.85 -2.22 3.43
C ASP A 267 -12.92 -3.00 2.12
N VAL A 268 -11.76 -3.41 1.63
CA VAL A 268 -11.62 -4.21 0.41
C VAL A 268 -11.64 -5.71 0.71
N SER A 269 -11.57 -6.12 1.98
CA SER A 269 -11.46 -7.53 2.36
C SER A 269 -12.66 -8.36 1.90
N GLU A 270 -13.87 -7.81 1.98
CA GLU A 270 -15.09 -8.47 1.52
C GLU A 270 -15.12 -8.63 -0.02
N TYR A 271 -14.53 -7.69 -0.77
CA TYR A 271 -14.49 -7.77 -2.24
C TYR A 271 -13.58 -8.90 -2.74
N TYR A 272 -12.46 -9.16 -2.07
CA TYR A 272 -11.62 -10.32 -2.40
C TYR A 272 -12.37 -11.64 -2.20
N GLN A 273 -13.36 -11.71 -1.31
CA GLN A 273 -14.16 -12.92 -1.10
C GLN A 273 -14.99 -13.25 -2.36
N ALA A 274 -15.51 -12.24 -3.05
CA ALA A 274 -16.34 -12.41 -4.25
C ALA A 274 -15.56 -12.90 -5.49
N MET A 275 -14.22 -12.72 -5.49
CA MET A 275 -13.33 -13.09 -6.59
C MET A 275 -12.98 -14.59 -6.56
N ASP A 276 -12.62 -15.16 -7.72
CA ASP A 276 -12.09 -16.52 -7.86
C ASP A 276 -10.62 -16.51 -8.29
N PHE A 277 -10.17 -15.46 -8.96
CA PHE A 277 -8.79 -15.29 -9.42
C PHE A 277 -8.39 -13.82 -9.40
N PHE A 278 -7.15 -13.54 -9.04
CA PHE A 278 -6.63 -12.18 -8.98
C PHE A 278 -5.59 -11.93 -10.08
N VAL A 279 -5.79 -10.92 -10.93
CA VAL A 279 -4.88 -10.56 -12.01
C VAL A 279 -4.27 -9.19 -11.77
N PHE A 280 -2.93 -9.12 -11.75
CA PHE A 280 -2.20 -7.91 -11.42
C PHE A 280 -1.12 -7.58 -12.46
N PRO A 281 -1.48 -6.98 -13.62
CA PRO A 281 -0.60 -6.74 -14.74
C PRO A 281 0.13 -5.39 -14.65
N SER A 282 0.49 -4.95 -13.45
CA SER A 282 1.17 -3.67 -13.24
C SER A 282 2.49 -3.60 -13.98
N VAL A 283 2.80 -2.44 -14.58
CA VAL A 283 4.05 -2.22 -15.33
C VAL A 283 5.24 -1.97 -14.41
N PHE A 284 4.99 -1.57 -13.18
CA PHE A 284 6.02 -1.41 -12.14
C PHE A 284 5.37 -1.28 -10.75
N GLU A 285 5.86 -2.03 -9.77
CA GLU A 285 5.51 -1.89 -8.35
C GLU A 285 6.69 -2.29 -7.46
N GLY A 286 6.78 -1.63 -6.30
CA GLY A 286 7.74 -1.99 -5.27
C GLY A 286 7.31 -3.26 -4.53
N LEU A 287 6.29 -3.14 -3.69
CA LEU A 287 5.69 -4.27 -2.96
C LEU A 287 4.18 -4.00 -2.84
N PRO A 288 3.37 -4.47 -3.81
CA PRO A 288 1.94 -4.20 -3.84
C PRO A 288 1.19 -4.98 -2.75
N GLY A 289 0.65 -4.27 -1.76
CA GLY A 289 -0.14 -4.85 -0.68
C GLY A 289 -1.35 -5.64 -1.17
N THR A 290 -1.96 -5.19 -2.27
CA THR A 290 -3.15 -5.83 -2.87
C THR A 290 -2.91 -7.26 -3.34
N VAL A 291 -1.69 -7.60 -3.77
CA VAL A 291 -1.31 -8.98 -4.13
C VAL A 291 -1.14 -9.84 -2.86
N ILE A 292 -0.66 -9.25 -1.77
CA ILE A 292 -0.55 -9.94 -0.47
C ILE A 292 -1.94 -10.18 0.10
N GLU A 293 -2.83 -9.19 0.03
CA GLU A 293 -4.24 -9.27 0.42
C GLU A 293 -4.99 -10.37 -0.36
N ALA A 294 -4.77 -10.43 -1.68
CA ALA A 294 -5.35 -11.48 -2.52
C ALA A 294 -4.87 -12.89 -2.10
N GLN A 295 -3.56 -13.06 -1.84
CA GLN A 295 -3.02 -14.33 -1.35
C GLN A 295 -3.57 -14.67 0.04
N ALA A 296 -3.68 -13.69 0.95
CA ALA A 296 -4.28 -13.89 2.28
C ALA A 296 -5.74 -14.36 2.18
N SER A 297 -6.46 -13.91 1.15
CA SER A 297 -7.82 -14.34 0.84
C SER A 297 -7.87 -15.70 0.14
N GLY A 298 -6.75 -16.40 -0.01
CA GLY A 298 -6.67 -17.70 -0.67
C GLY A 298 -6.85 -17.66 -2.19
N LEU A 299 -6.69 -16.48 -2.83
CA LEU A 299 -6.83 -16.34 -4.27
C LEU A 299 -5.57 -16.75 -5.01
N ARG A 300 -5.72 -17.50 -6.10
CA ARG A 300 -4.66 -17.61 -7.10
C ARG A 300 -4.42 -16.26 -7.75
N CYS A 301 -3.14 -15.90 -7.86
CA CYS A 301 -2.71 -14.59 -8.36
C CYS A 301 -1.82 -14.77 -9.59
N LEU A 302 -2.09 -14.01 -10.65
CA LEU A 302 -1.20 -13.85 -11.79
C LEU A 302 -0.68 -12.41 -11.79
N VAL A 303 0.62 -12.27 -11.64
CA VAL A 303 1.29 -10.98 -11.38
C VAL A 303 2.30 -10.71 -12.49
N SER A 304 2.46 -9.46 -12.92
CA SER A 304 3.51 -9.11 -13.86
C SER A 304 4.91 -9.37 -13.28
N ASP A 305 5.83 -9.88 -14.07
CA ASP A 305 7.26 -10.03 -13.73
C ASP A 305 7.99 -8.70 -13.51
N SER A 306 7.36 -7.58 -13.87
CA SER A 306 7.83 -6.22 -13.57
C SER A 306 7.57 -5.78 -12.11
N VAL A 307 6.87 -6.61 -11.33
CA VAL A 307 6.67 -6.45 -9.90
C VAL A 307 7.76 -7.20 -9.14
N THR A 308 8.19 -6.69 -7.98
CA THR A 308 9.21 -7.39 -7.18
C THR A 308 8.81 -8.83 -6.87
N PRO A 309 9.70 -9.81 -7.03
CA PRO A 309 9.41 -11.20 -6.67
C PRO A 309 9.15 -11.42 -5.17
N GLU A 310 9.50 -10.45 -4.32
CA GLU A 310 9.20 -10.46 -2.87
C GLU A 310 7.69 -10.57 -2.58
N VAL A 311 6.82 -10.30 -3.57
CA VAL A 311 5.37 -10.41 -3.44
C VAL A 311 4.84 -11.84 -3.62
N LEU A 312 5.64 -12.73 -4.21
CA LEU A 312 5.27 -14.13 -4.45
C LEU A 312 5.52 -14.97 -3.18
N ILE A 313 4.71 -14.73 -2.15
CA ILE A 313 4.93 -15.26 -0.80
C ILE A 313 4.29 -16.62 -0.57
N THR A 314 3.41 -17.06 -1.45
CA THR A 314 2.76 -18.38 -1.40
C THR A 314 2.74 -19.02 -2.79
N GLU A 315 2.46 -20.33 -2.85
CA GLU A 315 2.27 -21.07 -4.09
C GLU A 315 1.07 -20.60 -4.94
N LEU A 316 0.21 -19.75 -4.36
CA LEU A 316 -0.93 -19.18 -5.08
C LEU A 316 -0.51 -18.12 -6.12
N ALA A 317 0.62 -17.44 -5.88
CA ALA A 317 1.08 -16.35 -6.74
C ALA A 317 2.12 -16.82 -7.75
N GLN A 318 1.92 -16.42 -9.01
CA GLN A 318 2.82 -16.68 -10.12
C GLN A 318 3.10 -15.40 -10.88
N ALA A 319 4.37 -15.21 -11.30
CA ALA A 319 4.75 -14.10 -12.18
C ALA A 319 4.65 -14.54 -13.65
N GLU A 320 4.23 -13.59 -14.51
CA GLU A 320 4.12 -13.78 -15.96
C GLU A 320 4.61 -12.50 -16.68
N PRO A 321 5.46 -12.62 -17.72
CA PRO A 321 5.87 -11.46 -18.50
C PRO A 321 4.70 -10.83 -19.27
N LEU A 322 4.57 -9.50 -19.20
CA LEU A 322 3.59 -8.77 -20.00
C LEU A 322 3.81 -8.93 -21.50
N SER A 323 5.05 -9.16 -21.92
CA SER A 323 5.45 -9.35 -23.32
C SER A 323 4.85 -10.60 -23.98
N LEU A 324 4.38 -11.57 -23.20
CA LEU A 324 3.69 -12.76 -23.73
C LEU A 324 2.27 -12.44 -24.25
N GLY A 325 1.75 -11.24 -23.93
CA GLY A 325 0.47 -10.76 -24.40
C GLY A 325 -0.74 -11.36 -23.68
N ALA A 326 -1.90 -10.74 -23.89
CA ALA A 326 -3.14 -11.05 -23.20
C ALA A 326 -3.63 -12.52 -23.40
N GLY A 327 -3.37 -13.10 -24.56
CA GLY A 327 -3.76 -14.49 -24.85
C GLY A 327 -3.04 -15.51 -23.96
N ALA A 328 -1.73 -15.34 -23.71
CA ALA A 328 -0.96 -16.23 -22.82
C ALA A 328 -1.43 -16.07 -21.37
N TRP A 329 -1.64 -14.83 -20.91
CA TRP A 329 -2.19 -14.56 -19.58
C TRP A 329 -3.55 -15.19 -19.38
N ALA A 330 -4.45 -15.08 -20.37
CA ALA A 330 -5.77 -15.70 -20.32
C ALA A 330 -5.68 -17.23 -20.28
N ALA A 331 -4.76 -17.85 -21.04
CA ALA A 331 -4.53 -19.29 -21.01
C ALA A 331 -4.07 -19.74 -19.60
N ASN A 332 -3.13 -19.03 -18.98
CA ASN A 332 -2.66 -19.29 -17.62
C ASN A 332 -3.81 -19.19 -16.59
N VAL A 333 -4.65 -18.15 -16.67
CA VAL A 333 -5.83 -18.00 -15.82
C VAL A 333 -6.78 -19.19 -15.95
N LEU A 334 -7.10 -19.59 -17.20
CA LEU A 334 -8.04 -20.67 -17.45
C LEU A 334 -7.50 -22.05 -17.04
N GLU A 335 -6.20 -22.30 -17.20
CA GLU A 335 -5.55 -23.52 -16.75
C GLU A 335 -5.59 -23.67 -15.23
N ARG A 336 -5.45 -22.54 -14.52
CA ARG A 336 -5.36 -22.50 -13.07
C ARG A 336 -6.67 -22.12 -12.37
N LYS A 337 -7.80 -22.01 -13.07
CA LYS A 337 -9.07 -21.56 -12.49
C LYS A 337 -9.68 -22.53 -11.47
N GLU A 338 -9.44 -23.83 -11.64
CA GLU A 338 -9.99 -24.86 -10.74
C GLU A 338 -9.03 -25.11 -9.57
N TYR A 339 -9.47 -24.85 -8.36
CA TYR A 339 -8.71 -25.13 -7.14
C TYR A 339 -9.61 -25.03 -5.90
N VAL A 340 -9.14 -25.59 -4.80
CA VAL A 340 -9.77 -25.42 -3.49
C VAL A 340 -9.17 -24.20 -2.82
N ARG A 341 -10.01 -23.26 -2.43
CA ARG A 341 -9.61 -22.02 -1.75
C ARG A 341 -9.37 -22.31 -0.27
N ASN A 342 -8.11 -22.19 0.17
CA ASN A 342 -7.69 -22.53 1.52
C ASN A 342 -7.43 -21.28 2.36
N GLN A 343 -7.41 -21.45 3.69
CA GLN A 343 -7.00 -20.43 4.65
C GLN A 343 -5.49 -20.21 4.57
N MET A 344 -5.07 -18.97 4.33
CA MET A 344 -3.67 -18.61 4.11
C MET A 344 -3.05 -17.77 5.23
N THR A 345 -3.80 -17.45 6.30
CA THR A 345 -3.37 -16.59 7.41
C THR A 345 -2.02 -17.00 7.99
N GLN A 346 -1.80 -18.31 8.22
CA GLN A 346 -0.54 -18.80 8.76
C GLN A 346 0.62 -18.67 7.78
N ALA A 347 0.40 -18.89 6.49
CA ALA A 347 1.42 -18.72 5.46
C ALA A 347 1.85 -17.25 5.33
N ILE A 348 0.89 -16.32 5.33
CA ILE A 348 1.14 -14.87 5.31
C ILE A 348 1.95 -14.46 6.55
N LYS A 349 1.58 -14.95 7.72
CA LYS A 349 2.29 -14.69 8.98
C LYS A 349 3.71 -15.26 8.96
N ALA A 350 3.88 -16.50 8.54
CA ALA A 350 5.20 -17.14 8.42
C ALA A 350 6.12 -16.41 7.44
N ALA A 351 5.56 -15.78 6.40
CA ALA A 351 6.28 -14.95 5.45
C ALA A 351 6.61 -13.53 5.99
N GLY A 352 6.17 -13.16 7.20
CA GLY A 352 6.46 -11.88 7.85
C GLY A 352 5.56 -10.72 7.40
N PHE A 353 4.39 -11.01 6.83
CA PHE A 353 3.46 -9.99 6.31
C PHE A 353 2.21 -9.79 7.18
N ASP A 354 2.23 -10.26 8.42
CA ASP A 354 1.13 -10.02 9.37
C ASP A 354 1.39 -8.76 10.22
N VAL A 355 0.36 -7.93 10.33
CA VAL A 355 0.43 -6.63 11.04
C VAL A 355 0.76 -6.79 12.52
N SER A 356 0.33 -7.88 13.17
CA SER A 356 0.59 -8.09 14.59
C SER A 356 2.08 -8.26 14.91
N ASP A 357 2.84 -8.88 14.02
CA ASP A 357 4.29 -9.02 14.18
C ASP A 357 5.03 -7.73 13.78
N GLN A 358 4.54 -7.02 12.76
CA GLN A 358 5.05 -5.70 12.40
C GLN A 358 4.89 -4.68 13.55
N VAL A 359 3.74 -4.66 14.21
CA VAL A 359 3.46 -3.76 15.33
C VAL A 359 4.42 -4.00 16.47
N LYS A 360 4.67 -5.26 16.87
CA LYS A 360 5.67 -5.60 17.90
C LYS A 360 7.07 -5.08 17.56
N MET A 361 7.45 -5.16 16.26
CA MET A 361 8.73 -4.62 15.81
C MET A 361 8.75 -3.09 15.91
N LEU A 362 7.68 -2.41 15.49
CA LEU A 362 7.57 -0.95 15.58
C LEU A 362 7.54 -0.47 17.04
N GLU A 363 6.84 -1.18 17.93
CA GLU A 363 6.83 -0.88 19.37
C GLU A 363 8.23 -0.89 19.96
N LYS A 364 9.03 -1.94 19.71
CA LYS A 364 10.44 -2.01 20.15
C LYS A 364 11.25 -0.83 19.62
N ILE A 365 11.07 -0.46 18.36
CA ILE A 365 11.75 0.69 17.75
C ILE A 365 11.37 1.99 18.47
N TYR A 366 10.09 2.26 18.69
CA TYR A 366 9.63 3.52 19.31
C TYR A 366 9.97 3.61 20.80
N LEU A 367 9.94 2.47 21.51
CA LEU A 367 10.35 2.41 22.91
C LEU A 367 11.88 2.41 23.08
N GLN A 368 12.63 2.23 21.97
CA GLN A 368 14.09 2.05 21.98
C GLN A 368 14.53 0.89 22.88
N GLU A 369 13.73 -0.15 22.92
CA GLU A 369 14.12 -1.42 23.52
C GLU A 369 15.17 -2.08 22.61
N ASN A 370 16.24 -2.62 23.20
CA ASN A 370 17.31 -3.25 22.45
C ASN A 370 16.73 -4.36 21.56
N CYS A 371 16.81 -4.20 20.23
CA CYS A 371 16.64 -5.31 19.32
C CYS A 371 17.89 -6.21 19.46
N GLN A 372 17.78 -7.24 20.32
CA GLN A 372 18.73 -8.34 20.33
C GLN A 372 18.49 -9.28 19.14
#